data_f859dce50ebdc149f4fa8cc6a3ab1cc1
#
_entry.id   f859dce50ebdc149f4fa8cc6a3ab1cc1
#
_cell.length_a   1.000
_cell.length_b   1.000
_cell.length_c   1.000
_cell.angle_alpha   90.00
_cell.angle_beta   90.00
_cell.angle_gamma   90.00
#
_symmetry.space_group_name_H-M   'P 1'
#
loop_
_entity.id
_entity.type
_entity.pdbx_description
1 polymer ?
#
loop_
_entity_poly.entity_id
_entity_poly.type
_entity_poly.pdbx_seq_one_letter_code
_entity_poly.pdbx_strand_id
1 'polypeptide(L)'
;MQKINGIPEIVLIERFKAGDELAFEKIFRHYYAGLVLFATQYVMDEEDAEEIVQDFFVRVWQKKDQINDADTLKPYFFTSIKNRSLNFLYQRKHKSKMINEIVELSQNNLLYQPDVFVISDLQNAIRKAVASLPPKCREVFILSRINGLKNDNIAEKLNLSKRTVETHVSNALRQLRIELKDYTNLFLLF
;
A
#
# COMPACT_ATOMS: atom_id res chain seq x y z
N MET A 1 -17.60 7.55 -12.72
CA MET A 1 -16.56 8.58 -12.60
C MET A 1 -15.81 8.30 -11.29
N GLN A 2 -14.51 8.05 -11.35
CA GLN A 2 -13.70 7.67 -10.20
C GLN A 2 -13.57 8.87 -9.24
N LYS A 3 -13.61 8.60 -7.93
CA LYS A 3 -13.47 9.64 -6.89
C LYS A 3 -12.32 9.28 -5.96
N ILE A 4 -11.53 10.27 -5.57
CA ILE A 4 -10.47 10.16 -4.56
C ILE A 4 -10.90 10.97 -3.34
N ASN A 5 -11.11 10.32 -2.21
CA ASN A 5 -11.62 10.95 -0.97
C ASN A 5 -12.91 11.79 -1.20
N GLY A 6 -13.84 11.26 -2.00
CA GLY A 6 -15.10 11.93 -2.32
C GLY A 6 -15.04 13.00 -3.41
N ILE A 7 -13.85 13.40 -3.85
CA ILE A 7 -13.63 14.39 -4.91
C ILE A 7 -13.49 13.66 -6.26
N PRO A 8 -14.19 14.10 -7.33
CA PRO A 8 -13.98 13.53 -8.66
C PRO A 8 -12.49 13.62 -9.08
N GLU A 9 -11.95 12.53 -9.63
CA GLU A 9 -10.54 12.45 -10.01
C GLU A 9 -10.16 13.56 -11.01
N ILE A 10 -11.03 13.87 -11.96
CA ILE A 10 -10.82 14.94 -12.95
C ILE A 10 -10.57 16.30 -12.28
N VAL A 11 -11.32 16.63 -11.24
CA VAL A 11 -11.16 17.90 -10.49
C VAL A 11 -9.79 17.95 -9.79
N LEU A 12 -9.33 16.80 -9.28
CA LEU A 12 -7.99 16.72 -8.67
C LEU A 12 -6.89 16.85 -9.72
N ILE A 13 -7.08 16.28 -10.91
CA ILE A 13 -6.13 16.41 -12.02
C ILE A 13 -6.00 17.87 -12.46
N GLU A 14 -7.11 18.57 -12.67
CA GLU A 14 -7.13 19.99 -13.06
C GLU A 14 -6.41 20.87 -12.03
N ARG A 15 -6.72 20.68 -10.73
CA ARG A 15 -6.06 21.41 -9.64
C ARG A 15 -4.58 21.08 -9.54
N PHE A 16 -4.20 19.82 -9.68
CA PHE A 16 -2.82 19.38 -9.69
C PHE A 16 -2.02 20.00 -10.85
N LYS A 17 -2.58 20.06 -12.06
CA LYS A 17 -1.98 20.73 -13.23
C LYS A 17 -1.79 22.22 -12.97
N ALA A 18 -2.69 22.86 -12.28
CA ALA A 18 -2.56 24.24 -11.83
C ALA A 18 -1.50 24.45 -10.71
N GLY A 19 -0.84 23.39 -10.25
CA GLY A 19 0.21 23.45 -9.23
C GLY A 19 -0.31 23.37 -7.78
N ASP A 20 -1.53 22.91 -7.57
CA ASP A 20 -2.11 22.72 -6.24
C ASP A 20 -1.47 21.53 -5.53
N GLU A 21 -0.62 21.81 -4.55
CA GLU A 21 0.10 20.81 -3.75
C GLU A 21 -0.86 19.92 -2.94
N LEU A 22 -1.98 20.44 -2.46
CA LEU A 22 -2.98 19.65 -1.72
C LEU A 22 -3.71 18.66 -2.62
N ALA A 23 -3.94 19.01 -3.88
CA ALA A 23 -4.48 18.08 -4.87
C ALA A 23 -3.48 16.96 -5.17
N PHE A 24 -2.21 17.30 -5.32
CA PHE A 24 -1.14 16.30 -5.49
C PHE A 24 -1.01 15.39 -4.27
N GLU A 25 -1.00 15.94 -3.07
CA GLU A 25 -0.95 15.15 -1.83
C GLU A 25 -2.08 14.11 -1.76
N LYS A 26 -3.30 14.49 -2.15
CA LYS A 26 -4.45 13.57 -2.19
C LYS A 26 -4.26 12.46 -3.20
N ILE A 27 -3.77 12.77 -4.40
CA ILE A 27 -3.43 11.80 -5.44
C ILE A 27 -2.32 10.88 -4.95
N PHE A 28 -1.24 11.43 -4.42
CA PHE A 28 -0.11 10.69 -3.86
C PHE A 28 -0.57 9.68 -2.79
N ARG A 29 -1.26 10.17 -1.76
CA ARG A 29 -1.73 9.31 -0.66
C ARG A 29 -2.69 8.21 -1.11
N HIS A 30 -3.46 8.47 -2.16
CA HIS A 30 -4.40 7.49 -2.70
C HIS A 30 -3.69 6.36 -3.44
N TYR A 31 -2.67 6.69 -4.24
CA TYR A 31 -2.02 5.72 -5.13
C TYR A 31 -0.75 5.09 -4.55
N TYR A 32 -0.01 5.77 -3.67
CA TYR A 32 1.34 5.39 -3.25
C TYR A 32 1.44 3.94 -2.78
N ALA A 33 0.67 3.55 -1.77
CA ALA A 33 0.76 2.21 -1.19
C ALA A 33 0.43 1.10 -2.20
N GLY A 34 -0.59 1.32 -3.05
CA GLY A 34 -0.95 0.37 -4.10
C GLY A 34 0.12 0.23 -5.18
N LEU A 35 0.79 1.33 -5.52
CA LEU A 35 1.88 1.31 -6.49
C LEU A 35 3.15 0.67 -5.94
N VAL A 36 3.47 0.87 -4.64
CA VAL A 36 4.60 0.17 -3.97
C VAL A 36 4.33 -1.33 -3.98
N LEU A 37 3.16 -1.76 -3.51
CA LEU A 37 2.79 -3.18 -3.52
C LEU A 37 2.85 -3.78 -4.94
N PHE A 38 2.42 -3.04 -5.94
CA PHE A 38 2.50 -3.48 -7.34
C PHE A 38 3.95 -3.55 -7.85
N ALA A 39 4.79 -2.57 -7.52
CA ALA A 39 6.21 -2.58 -7.88
C ALA A 39 6.96 -3.75 -7.23
N THR A 40 6.66 -4.06 -5.96
CA THR A 40 7.29 -5.17 -5.21
C THR A 40 7.08 -6.53 -5.91
N GLN A 41 5.96 -6.73 -6.63
CA GLN A 41 5.74 -7.95 -7.41
C GLN A 41 6.76 -8.15 -8.54
N TYR A 42 7.39 -7.08 -9.00
CA TYR A 42 8.44 -7.12 -10.03
C TYR A 42 9.84 -7.19 -9.41
N VAL A 43 10.15 -6.28 -8.48
CA VAL A 43 11.52 -6.12 -7.97
C VAL A 43 11.83 -7.04 -6.80
N MET A 44 10.81 -7.61 -6.13
CA MET A 44 10.89 -8.52 -4.98
C MET A 44 11.65 -7.93 -3.78
N ASP A 45 11.72 -6.60 -3.71
CA ASP A 45 12.34 -5.84 -2.65
C ASP A 45 11.51 -4.58 -2.39
N GLU A 46 11.20 -4.32 -1.12
CA GLU A 46 10.32 -3.22 -0.73
C GLU A 46 11.02 -1.87 -0.85
N GLU A 47 12.31 -1.79 -0.50
CA GLU A 47 13.09 -0.56 -0.60
C GLU A 47 13.27 -0.12 -2.06
N ASP A 48 13.61 -1.06 -2.94
CA ASP A 48 13.70 -0.83 -4.39
C ASP A 48 12.32 -0.40 -4.96
N ALA A 49 11.22 -0.99 -4.50
CA ALA A 49 9.88 -0.64 -4.93
C ALA A 49 9.47 0.77 -4.49
N GLU A 50 9.78 1.15 -3.24
CA GLU A 50 9.55 2.49 -2.73
C GLU A 50 10.34 3.54 -3.50
N GLU A 51 11.62 3.30 -3.78
CA GLU A 51 12.46 4.19 -4.58
C GLU A 51 11.86 4.44 -5.98
N ILE A 52 11.45 3.35 -6.66
CA ILE A 52 10.81 3.44 -7.98
C ILE A 52 9.54 4.30 -7.95
N VAL A 53 8.71 4.12 -6.92
CA VAL A 53 7.44 4.84 -6.80
C VAL A 53 7.68 6.30 -6.40
N GLN A 54 8.62 6.59 -5.51
CA GLN A 54 8.99 7.96 -5.13
C GLN A 54 9.52 8.72 -6.34
N ASP A 55 10.47 8.15 -7.08
CA ASP A 55 11.01 8.72 -8.31
C ASP A 55 9.92 8.96 -9.36
N PHE A 56 8.95 8.06 -9.46
CA PHE A 56 7.81 8.24 -10.33
C PHE A 56 7.00 9.48 -9.95
N PHE A 57 6.63 9.65 -8.68
CA PHE A 57 5.84 10.80 -8.23
C PHE A 57 6.59 12.13 -8.37
N VAL A 58 7.91 12.17 -8.15
CA VAL A 58 8.74 13.35 -8.42
C VAL A 58 8.62 13.76 -9.90
N ARG A 59 8.69 12.81 -10.83
CA ARG A 59 8.54 13.09 -12.27
C ARG A 59 7.11 13.46 -12.66
N VAL A 60 6.11 12.88 -12.02
CA VAL A 60 4.70 13.24 -12.21
C VAL A 60 4.50 14.71 -11.82
N TRP A 61 5.07 15.16 -10.70
CA TRP A 61 5.04 16.56 -10.29
C TRP A 61 5.74 17.49 -11.28
N GLN A 62 6.94 17.10 -11.72
CA GLN A 62 7.74 17.90 -12.67
C GLN A 62 7.08 18.03 -14.05
N LYS A 63 6.30 17.03 -14.45
CA LYS A 63 5.66 16.94 -15.77
C LYS A 63 4.13 17.01 -15.72
N LYS A 64 3.58 17.65 -14.70
CA LYS A 64 2.15 17.74 -14.46
C LYS A 64 1.35 18.24 -15.67
N ASP A 65 1.93 19.14 -16.47
CA ASP A 65 1.29 19.72 -17.66
C ASP A 65 1.13 18.69 -18.81
N GLN A 66 1.84 17.57 -18.76
CA GLN A 66 1.80 16.52 -19.80
C GLN A 66 0.76 15.43 -19.49
N ILE A 67 0.11 15.50 -18.35
CA ILE A 67 -0.96 14.55 -17.99
C ILE A 67 -2.21 14.88 -18.78
N ASN A 68 -2.76 13.88 -19.49
CA ASN A 68 -3.92 14.05 -20.33
C ASN A 68 -5.20 14.10 -19.47
N ASP A 69 -6.06 15.08 -19.70
CA ASP A 69 -7.32 15.24 -18.94
C ASP A 69 -8.35 14.13 -19.25
N ALA A 70 -8.19 13.45 -20.38
CA ALA A 70 -9.07 12.37 -20.81
C ALA A 70 -8.77 11.02 -20.15
N ASP A 71 -7.60 10.87 -19.52
CA ASP A 71 -7.13 9.60 -18.99
C ASP A 71 -7.39 9.52 -17.48
N THR A 72 -7.85 8.36 -17.02
CA THR A 72 -7.84 8.07 -15.59
C THR A 72 -6.40 7.84 -15.13
N LEU A 73 -6.01 8.39 -13.97
CA LEU A 73 -4.64 8.27 -13.45
C LEU A 73 -4.24 6.82 -13.21
N LYS A 74 -5.18 5.95 -12.85
CA LYS A 74 -4.89 4.56 -12.51
C LYS A 74 -4.15 3.80 -13.62
N PRO A 75 -4.66 3.67 -14.86
CA PRO A 75 -3.94 2.97 -15.92
C PRO A 75 -2.57 3.58 -16.23
N TYR A 76 -2.49 4.90 -16.25
CA TYR A 76 -1.24 5.62 -16.51
C TYR A 76 -0.19 5.32 -15.42
N PHE A 77 -0.56 5.37 -14.14
CA PHE A 77 0.33 5.13 -13.02
C PHE A 77 0.83 3.69 -12.99
N PHE A 78 -0.08 2.71 -13.08
CA PHE A 78 0.31 1.29 -13.06
C PHE A 78 1.17 0.90 -14.27
N THR A 79 0.85 1.37 -15.47
CA THR A 79 1.69 1.14 -16.66
C THR A 79 3.08 1.77 -16.50
N SER A 80 3.14 2.98 -15.96
CA SER A 80 4.41 3.67 -15.72
C SER A 80 5.28 2.94 -14.71
N ILE A 81 4.70 2.48 -13.59
CA ILE A 81 5.41 1.72 -12.56
C ILE A 81 5.88 0.36 -13.13
N LYS A 82 5.02 -0.37 -13.85
CA LYS A 82 5.43 -1.61 -14.55
C LYS A 82 6.69 -1.39 -15.39
N ASN A 83 6.66 -0.39 -16.27
CA ASN A 83 7.78 -0.09 -17.17
C ASN A 83 9.06 0.31 -16.41
N ARG A 84 8.92 1.07 -15.32
CA ARG A 84 10.05 1.46 -14.47
C ARG A 84 10.64 0.27 -13.71
N SER A 85 9.82 -0.57 -13.14
CA SER A 85 10.26 -1.79 -12.44
C SER A 85 11.00 -2.73 -13.39
N LEU A 86 10.48 -2.92 -14.62
CA LEU A 86 11.17 -3.71 -15.64
C LEU A 86 12.52 -3.08 -16.05
N ASN A 87 12.56 -1.77 -16.27
CA ASN A 87 13.80 -1.07 -16.59
C ASN A 87 14.82 -1.16 -15.45
N PHE A 88 14.39 -1.02 -14.21
CA PHE A 88 15.22 -1.22 -13.03
C PHE A 88 15.84 -2.62 -13.01
N LEU A 89 15.05 -3.66 -13.23
CA LEU A 89 15.52 -5.03 -13.35
C LEU A 89 16.49 -5.21 -14.52
N TYR A 90 16.23 -4.63 -15.69
CA TYR A 90 17.15 -4.67 -16.83
C TYR A 90 18.50 -4.01 -16.54
N GLN A 91 18.53 -2.89 -15.84
CA GLN A 91 19.77 -2.22 -15.45
C GLN A 91 20.56 -3.05 -14.42
N ARG A 92 19.86 -3.74 -13.51
CA ARG A 92 20.45 -4.65 -12.53
C ARG A 92 20.91 -5.99 -13.14
N LYS A 93 20.54 -6.27 -14.39
CA LYS A 93 20.64 -7.56 -15.12
C LYS A 93 22.05 -8.09 -15.37
N HIS A 94 23.10 -7.35 -15.14
CA HIS A 94 24.43 -7.96 -15.24
C HIS A 94 24.70 -9.05 -14.20
N LYS A 95 23.72 -9.46 -13.37
CA LYS A 95 23.94 -10.42 -12.27
C LYS A 95 22.99 -11.62 -12.11
N SER A 96 21.87 -11.85 -12.86
CA SER A 96 21.02 -13.02 -12.54
C SER A 96 20.06 -13.51 -13.64
N LYS A 97 19.92 -14.86 -13.74
CA LYS A 97 19.02 -15.62 -14.62
C LYS A 97 17.50 -15.40 -14.34
N MET A 98 17.15 -14.89 -13.17
CA MET A 98 15.78 -14.80 -12.65
C MET A 98 14.87 -13.80 -13.39
N ILE A 99 15.45 -12.92 -14.18
CA ILE A 99 14.74 -11.82 -14.85
C ILE A 99 13.86 -12.30 -16.02
N ASN A 100 14.24 -13.40 -16.68
CA ASN A 100 13.48 -13.87 -17.85
C ASN A 100 12.07 -14.36 -17.45
N GLU A 101 11.93 -15.04 -16.30
CA GLU A 101 10.64 -15.51 -15.79
C GLU A 101 9.70 -14.35 -15.41
N ILE A 102 10.24 -13.30 -14.77
CA ILE A 102 9.46 -12.11 -14.37
C ILE A 102 8.99 -11.33 -15.60
N VAL A 103 9.84 -11.20 -16.63
CA VAL A 103 9.49 -10.53 -17.88
C VAL A 103 8.36 -11.29 -18.59
N GLU A 104 8.42 -12.62 -18.62
CA GLU A 104 7.41 -13.46 -19.24
C GLU A 104 6.05 -13.36 -18.51
N LEU A 105 6.06 -13.39 -17.16
CA LEU A 105 4.87 -13.17 -16.34
C LEU A 105 4.26 -11.77 -16.57
N SER A 106 5.11 -10.75 -16.71
CA SER A 106 4.66 -9.38 -16.94
C SER A 106 4.05 -9.15 -18.31
N GLN A 107 4.54 -9.85 -19.35
CA GLN A 107 3.99 -9.77 -20.70
C GLN A 107 2.61 -10.40 -20.79
N ASN A 108 2.36 -11.44 -20.01
CA ASN A 108 1.08 -12.14 -19.97
C ASN A 108 0.02 -11.48 -19.07
N ASN A 109 0.28 -10.28 -18.54
CA ASN A 109 -0.61 -9.59 -17.58
C ASN A 109 -1.06 -10.46 -16.39
N LEU A 110 -0.25 -11.45 -15.98
CA LEU A 110 -0.56 -12.37 -14.90
C LEU A 110 -0.32 -11.74 -13.50
N LEU A 111 0.35 -10.57 -13.45
CA LEU A 111 0.57 -9.86 -12.19
C LEU A 111 -0.71 -9.15 -11.75
N TYR A 112 -1.06 -9.35 -10.49
CA TYR A 112 -2.21 -8.72 -9.87
C TYR A 112 -2.06 -7.20 -9.83
N GLN A 113 -3.04 -6.47 -10.35
CA GLN A 113 -3.15 -5.03 -10.18
C GLN A 113 -4.15 -4.76 -9.04
N PRO A 114 -3.66 -4.45 -7.83
CA PRO A 114 -4.57 -4.20 -6.72
C PRO A 114 -5.49 -3.03 -7.04
N ASP A 115 -6.74 -3.13 -6.61
CA ASP A 115 -7.63 -1.98 -6.67
C ASP A 115 -7.18 -0.97 -5.62
N VAL A 116 -6.60 0.14 -6.09
CA VAL A 116 -6.03 1.19 -5.24
C VAL A 116 -7.07 1.77 -4.29
N PHE A 117 -8.32 1.83 -4.74
CA PHE A 117 -9.42 2.29 -3.91
C PHE A 117 -9.63 1.32 -2.72
N VAL A 118 -9.64 0.01 -2.99
CA VAL A 118 -9.78 -1.00 -1.95
C VAL A 118 -8.62 -0.96 -0.95
N ILE A 119 -7.39 -0.71 -1.42
CA ILE A 119 -6.22 -0.62 -0.53
C ILE A 119 -6.30 0.61 0.37
N SER A 120 -6.64 1.78 -0.19
CA SER A 120 -6.76 3.00 0.60
C SER A 120 -7.90 2.92 1.61
N ASP A 121 -9.04 2.34 1.21
CA ASP A 121 -10.17 2.13 2.11
C ASP A 121 -9.86 1.07 3.17
N LEU A 122 -9.19 -0.01 2.80
CA LEU A 122 -8.73 -1.03 3.74
C LEU A 122 -7.75 -0.45 4.77
N GLN A 123 -6.77 0.35 4.36
CA GLN A 123 -5.84 0.99 5.30
C GLN A 123 -6.57 1.94 6.27
N ASN A 124 -7.56 2.68 5.78
CA ASN A 124 -8.39 3.55 6.61
C ASN A 124 -9.28 2.73 7.55
N ALA A 125 -9.87 1.63 7.07
CA ALA A 125 -10.66 0.71 7.87
C ALA A 125 -9.81 0.05 8.96
N ILE A 126 -8.60 -0.43 8.64
CA ILE A 126 -7.66 -1.00 9.62
C ILE A 126 -7.29 0.03 10.68
N ARG A 127 -6.94 1.27 10.30
CA ARG A 127 -6.63 2.34 11.27
C ARG A 127 -7.79 2.62 12.21
N LYS A 128 -9.01 2.72 11.69
CA LYS A 128 -10.22 2.93 12.49
C LYS A 128 -10.48 1.74 13.42
N ALA A 129 -10.38 0.53 12.90
CA ALA A 129 -10.59 -0.69 13.67
C ALA A 129 -9.55 -0.86 14.79
N VAL A 130 -8.28 -0.54 14.53
CA VAL A 130 -7.24 -0.54 15.59
C VAL A 130 -7.50 0.58 16.60
N ALA A 131 -7.96 1.75 16.18
CA ALA A 131 -8.29 2.85 17.08
C ALA A 131 -9.52 2.55 17.96
N SER A 132 -10.45 1.71 17.52
CA SER A 132 -11.64 1.29 18.28
C SER A 132 -11.33 0.25 19.37
N LEU A 133 -10.15 -0.41 19.32
CA LEU A 133 -9.76 -1.36 20.33
C LEU A 133 -9.65 -0.72 21.74
N PRO A 134 -10.03 -1.42 22.81
CA PRO A 134 -9.78 -0.97 24.17
C PRO A 134 -8.30 -0.62 24.40
N PRO A 135 -7.97 0.42 25.17
CA PRO A 135 -6.60 0.96 25.24
C PRO A 135 -5.51 -0.10 25.48
N LYS A 136 -5.71 -0.99 26.46
CA LYS A 136 -4.75 -2.07 26.75
C LYS A 136 -4.66 -3.13 25.65
N CYS A 137 -5.79 -3.49 25.05
CA CYS A 137 -5.81 -4.39 23.88
C CYS A 137 -5.03 -3.79 22.72
N ARG A 138 -5.25 -2.51 22.41
CA ARG A 138 -4.56 -1.78 21.34
C ARG A 138 -3.07 -1.71 21.58
N GLU A 139 -2.64 -1.34 22.81
CA GLU A 139 -1.22 -1.28 23.18
C GLU A 139 -0.51 -2.62 22.95
N VAL A 140 -1.08 -3.70 23.48
CA VAL A 140 -0.54 -5.06 23.31
C VAL A 140 -0.53 -5.48 21.85
N PHE A 141 -1.61 -5.18 21.09
CA PHE A 141 -1.71 -5.50 19.68
C PHE A 141 -0.63 -4.80 18.84
N ILE A 142 -0.41 -3.51 19.06
CA ILE A 142 0.64 -2.73 18.39
C ILE A 142 2.02 -3.32 18.69
N LEU A 143 2.33 -3.60 19.95
CA LEU A 143 3.62 -4.18 20.34
C LEU A 143 3.84 -5.56 19.70
N SER A 144 2.80 -6.38 19.60
CA SER A 144 2.89 -7.73 19.07
C SER A 144 2.95 -7.77 17.53
N ARG A 145 2.06 -7.04 16.84
CA ARG A 145 1.84 -7.19 15.38
C ARG A 145 2.52 -6.13 14.54
N ILE A 146 2.69 -4.92 15.06
CA ILE A 146 3.35 -3.82 14.34
C ILE A 146 4.84 -3.78 14.70
N ASN A 147 5.17 -3.89 15.99
CA ASN A 147 6.55 -3.84 16.46
C ASN A 147 7.24 -5.22 16.51
N GLY A 148 6.52 -6.31 16.24
CA GLY A 148 7.08 -7.67 16.17
C GLY A 148 7.60 -8.25 17.48
N LEU A 149 7.24 -7.68 18.65
CA LEU A 149 7.72 -8.14 19.95
C LEU A 149 7.11 -9.51 20.31
N LYS A 150 7.93 -10.40 20.90
CA LYS A 150 7.46 -11.68 21.46
C LYS A 150 6.58 -11.44 22.69
N ASN A 151 5.61 -12.33 22.91
CA ASN A 151 4.68 -12.20 24.04
C ASN A 151 5.35 -12.12 25.42
N ASP A 152 6.49 -12.77 25.60
CA ASP A 152 7.26 -12.73 26.86
C ASP A 152 7.83 -11.31 27.08
N ASN A 153 8.40 -10.68 26.05
CA ASN A 153 8.94 -9.32 26.13
C ASN A 153 7.83 -8.27 26.36
N ILE A 154 6.64 -8.51 25.78
CA ILE A 154 5.47 -7.64 26.01
C ILE A 154 4.98 -7.79 27.46
N ALA A 155 4.94 -9.01 27.97
CA ALA A 155 4.54 -9.31 29.32
C ALA A 155 5.44 -8.59 30.34
N GLU A 156 6.75 -8.68 30.15
CA GLU A 156 7.74 -7.97 30.98
C GLU A 156 7.59 -6.45 30.88
N LYS A 157 7.53 -5.93 29.63
CA LYS A 157 7.44 -4.48 29.36
C LYS A 157 6.18 -3.83 29.96
N LEU A 158 5.05 -4.54 29.95
CA LEU A 158 3.76 -4.03 30.42
C LEU A 158 3.39 -4.50 31.84
N ASN A 159 4.27 -5.27 32.49
CA ASN A 159 4.03 -5.90 33.78
C ASN A 159 2.73 -6.72 33.81
N LEU A 160 2.58 -7.59 32.78
CA LEU A 160 1.44 -8.49 32.58
C LEU A 160 1.93 -9.95 32.59
N SER A 161 1.01 -10.89 32.79
CA SER A 161 1.33 -12.29 32.53
C SER A 161 1.34 -12.57 31.01
N LYS A 162 2.14 -13.53 30.54
CA LYS A 162 2.13 -14.00 29.14
C LYS A 162 0.71 -14.37 28.68
N ARG A 163 -0.04 -15.07 29.54
CA ARG A 163 -1.43 -15.44 29.28
C ARG A 163 -2.35 -14.24 29.09
N THR A 164 -2.12 -13.17 29.85
CA THR A 164 -2.87 -11.91 29.69
C THR A 164 -2.56 -11.26 28.34
N VAL A 165 -1.29 -11.25 27.93
CA VAL A 165 -0.87 -10.75 26.60
C VAL A 165 -1.54 -11.54 25.49
N GLU A 166 -1.52 -12.87 25.54
CA GLU A 166 -2.18 -13.75 24.58
C GLU A 166 -3.70 -13.50 24.51
N THR A 167 -4.32 -13.28 25.66
CA THR A 167 -5.75 -12.94 25.73
C THR A 167 -6.04 -11.61 25.04
N HIS A 168 -5.22 -10.57 25.30
CA HIS A 168 -5.36 -9.27 24.63
C HIS A 168 -5.19 -9.36 23.12
N VAL A 169 -4.18 -10.10 22.65
CA VAL A 169 -3.95 -10.32 21.22
C VAL A 169 -5.15 -11.04 20.58
N SER A 170 -5.65 -12.11 21.22
CA SER A 170 -6.81 -12.87 20.73
C SER A 170 -8.08 -12.03 20.67
N ASN A 171 -8.32 -11.20 21.70
CA ASN A 171 -9.47 -10.30 21.72
C ASN A 171 -9.36 -9.22 20.66
N ALA A 172 -8.17 -8.62 20.47
CA ALA A 172 -7.92 -7.66 19.42
C ALA A 172 -8.20 -8.26 18.03
N LEU A 173 -7.64 -9.44 17.74
CA LEU A 173 -7.85 -10.12 16.45
C LEU A 173 -9.32 -10.46 16.20
N ARG A 174 -10.05 -10.90 17.24
CA ARG A 174 -11.49 -11.17 17.14
C ARG A 174 -12.28 -9.93 16.80
N GLN A 175 -12.01 -8.80 17.46
CA GLN A 175 -12.69 -7.53 17.20
C GLN A 175 -12.35 -6.99 15.81
N LEU A 176 -11.07 -7.00 15.43
CA LEU A 176 -10.64 -6.59 14.08
C LEU A 176 -11.29 -7.43 12.98
N ARG A 177 -11.45 -8.75 13.17
CA ARG A 177 -12.14 -9.62 12.22
C ARG A 177 -13.60 -9.26 12.03
N ILE A 178 -14.27 -8.80 13.08
CA ILE A 178 -15.67 -8.35 13.02
C ILE A 178 -15.75 -7.01 12.27
N GLU A 179 -14.88 -6.06 12.63
CA GLU A 179 -14.86 -4.71 12.03
C GLU A 179 -14.44 -4.72 10.55
N LEU A 180 -13.58 -5.66 10.17
CA LEU A 180 -13.03 -5.78 8.82
C LEU A 180 -13.70 -6.90 8.01
N LYS A 181 -14.87 -7.38 8.41
CA LYS A 181 -15.56 -8.51 7.74
C LYS A 181 -15.79 -8.28 6.25
N ASP A 182 -16.07 -7.05 5.84
CA ASP A 182 -16.32 -6.69 4.45
C ASP A 182 -15.06 -6.75 3.57
N TYR A 183 -13.88 -6.83 4.21
CA TYR A 183 -12.57 -6.99 3.56
C TYR A 183 -12.00 -8.40 3.69
N THR A 184 -12.78 -9.36 4.24
CA THR A 184 -12.30 -10.72 4.59
C THR A 184 -11.80 -11.50 3.36
N ASN A 185 -12.36 -11.26 2.18
CA ASN A 185 -11.91 -11.90 0.94
C ASN A 185 -10.48 -11.47 0.51
N LEU A 186 -9.99 -10.33 1.01
CA LEU A 186 -8.61 -9.90 0.80
C LEU A 186 -7.63 -10.60 1.77
N PHE A 187 -8.08 -10.95 2.99
CA PHE A 187 -7.25 -11.63 3.99
C PHE A 187 -7.00 -13.12 3.71
N LEU A 188 -7.74 -13.73 2.78
CA LEU A 188 -7.50 -15.11 2.35
C LEU A 188 -6.39 -15.23 1.31
N LEU A 189 -5.82 -14.11 0.85
CA LEU A 189 -4.73 -14.05 -0.13
C LEU A 189 -3.35 -13.79 0.53
N PHE A 190 -3.30 -13.65 1.86
CA PHE A 190 -2.11 -13.54 2.68
C PHE A 190 -2.22 -14.55 3.84
#